data_9ca1747607a409a1966ea9563afb1b99
#
_entry.id   9ca1747607a409a1966ea9563afb1b99
#
_cell.length_a   1.000
_cell.length_b   1.000
_cell.length_c   1.000
_cell.angle_alpha   90.00
_cell.angle_beta   90.00
_cell.angle_gamma   90.00
#
_symmetry.space_group_name_H-M   'P 1'
#
loop_
_entity.id
_entity.type
_entity.pdbx_description
1 polymer ?
#
loop_
_entity_poly.entity_id
_entity_poly.type
_entity_poly.pdbx_seq_one_letter_code
_entity_poly.pdbx_strand_id
1 'polypeptide(L)'
;MRPLLTFDADFYQRYYVDPRTRVASRADALKLGRFVCAYAAYLGFTVRRVLDAGCGLGHLRQPVREIFPRARYLGLENSEYLCRRYGWIRGSIADYRPRRPFDLVLCHDVLQYLPDREASRALVNLARVCSGALYFSVLTLEDWRRNADRARTDSGVRLRPAAWYRWRLLRGFRPLGGGLLVRRGYDPLLWELERPWMPAKSGLRPRPGRN
;
A
#
# COMPACT_ATOMS: atom_id res chain seq x y z
N MET A 1 -14.22 24.69 8.93
CA MET A 1 -13.25 24.31 7.88
C MET A 1 -12.12 23.53 8.57
N ARG A 2 -11.85 22.25 8.26
CA ARG A 2 -10.68 21.56 8.82
C ARG A 2 -9.42 22.20 8.24
N PRO A 3 -8.40 22.50 9.06
CA PRO A 3 -7.14 23.01 8.52
C PRO A 3 -6.59 22.02 7.49
N LEU A 4 -6.03 22.57 6.41
CA LEU A 4 -5.29 21.78 5.44
C LEU A 4 -4.13 21.12 6.18
N LEU A 5 -4.08 19.78 6.15
CA LEU A 5 -2.98 19.01 6.70
C LEU A 5 -1.68 19.43 6.00
N THR A 6 -0.77 19.99 6.77
CA THR A 6 0.55 20.34 6.28
C THR A 6 1.51 19.21 6.64
N PHE A 7 2.05 18.53 5.64
CA PHE A 7 3.05 17.48 5.81
C PHE A 7 4.45 18.11 5.93
N ASP A 8 4.68 18.84 7.01
CA ASP A 8 5.92 19.56 7.34
C ASP A 8 6.82 18.76 8.29
N ALA A 9 7.89 19.42 8.79
CA ALA A 9 8.82 18.82 9.72
C ALA A 9 8.16 18.40 11.03
N ASP A 10 7.25 19.23 11.57
CA ASP A 10 6.57 18.97 12.86
C ASP A 10 5.62 17.79 12.76
N PHE A 11 4.91 17.66 11.64
CA PHE A 11 4.09 16.50 11.33
C PHE A 11 4.91 15.21 11.38
N TYR A 12 6.05 15.16 10.66
CA TYR A 12 6.88 13.96 10.63
C TYR A 12 7.58 13.70 11.95
N GLN A 13 8.02 14.76 12.65
CA GLN A 13 8.58 14.61 13.99
C GLN A 13 7.59 13.94 14.93
N ARG A 14 6.35 14.43 14.97
CA ARG A 14 5.30 13.94 15.88
C ARG A 14 4.86 12.52 15.56
N TYR A 15 4.53 12.22 14.30
CA TYR A 15 3.85 10.96 13.95
C TYR A 15 4.80 9.84 13.52
N TYR A 16 6.07 10.15 13.23
CA TYR A 16 7.02 9.16 12.68
C TYR A 16 8.35 9.07 13.44
N VAL A 17 8.78 10.14 14.13
CA VAL A 17 10.12 10.19 14.73
C VAL A 17 10.04 10.07 16.26
N ASP A 18 9.27 10.91 16.96
CA ASP A 18 9.21 10.93 18.43
C ASP A 18 8.65 9.59 18.96
N PRO A 19 9.43 8.83 19.76
CA PRO A 19 8.99 7.53 20.29
C PRO A 19 7.74 7.61 21.17
N ARG A 20 7.43 8.77 21.74
CA ARG A 20 6.28 8.97 22.63
C ARG A 20 4.97 9.13 21.86
N THR A 21 5.03 9.61 20.64
CA THR A 21 3.84 10.01 19.85
C THR A 21 3.69 9.27 18.52
N ARG A 22 4.77 8.66 17.99
CA ARG A 22 4.71 7.90 16.73
C ARG A 22 3.82 6.68 16.85
N VAL A 23 3.09 6.38 15.78
CA VAL A 23 2.24 5.18 15.66
C VAL A 23 3.10 3.92 15.43
N ALA A 24 4.08 4.01 14.54
CA ALA A 24 4.96 2.91 14.17
C ALA A 24 6.42 3.37 14.19
N SER A 25 7.31 2.46 14.59
CA SER A 25 8.73 2.72 14.57
C SER A 25 9.35 2.45 13.20
N ARG A 26 10.58 2.95 12.98
CA ARG A 26 11.38 2.55 11.83
C ARG A 26 11.56 1.03 11.76
N ALA A 27 11.74 0.36 12.91
CA ALA A 27 11.88 -1.09 12.97
C ALA A 27 10.62 -1.81 12.47
N ASP A 28 9.42 -1.31 12.79
CA ASP A 28 8.16 -1.87 12.32
C ASP A 28 8.00 -1.69 10.80
N ALA A 29 8.36 -0.51 10.28
CA ALA A 29 8.37 -0.27 8.84
C ALA A 29 9.34 -1.18 8.08
N LEU A 30 10.53 -1.46 8.66
CA LEU A 30 11.49 -2.40 8.07
C LEU A 30 10.97 -3.84 8.09
N LYS A 31 10.34 -4.29 9.20
CA LYS A 31 9.70 -5.61 9.28
C LYS A 31 8.63 -5.76 8.22
N LEU A 32 7.75 -4.77 8.10
CA LEU A 32 6.70 -4.74 7.08
C LEU A 32 7.30 -4.82 5.66
N GLY A 33 8.28 -3.98 5.37
CA GLY A 33 8.93 -3.95 4.06
C GLY A 33 9.59 -5.29 3.70
N ARG A 34 10.30 -5.93 4.67
CA ARG A 34 10.88 -7.26 4.48
C ARG A 34 9.81 -8.32 4.22
N PHE A 35 8.72 -8.32 4.98
CA PHE A 35 7.59 -9.22 4.75
C PHE A 35 7.04 -9.06 3.33
N VAL A 36 6.71 -7.84 2.92
CA VAL A 36 6.12 -7.57 1.60
C VAL A 36 7.07 -7.98 0.46
N CYS A 37 8.35 -7.61 0.56
CA CYS A 37 9.33 -7.92 -0.47
C CYS A 37 9.65 -9.42 -0.52
N ALA A 38 9.80 -10.08 0.63
CA ALA A 38 10.04 -11.52 0.70
C ALA A 38 8.85 -12.30 0.16
N TYR A 39 7.63 -11.89 0.47
CA TYR A 39 6.42 -12.55 -0.05
C TYR A 39 6.31 -12.36 -1.57
N ALA A 40 6.58 -11.16 -2.10
CA ALA A 40 6.63 -10.95 -3.54
C ALA A 40 7.71 -11.81 -4.22
N ALA A 41 8.90 -11.93 -3.62
CA ALA A 41 9.97 -12.77 -4.14
C ALA A 41 9.58 -14.27 -4.11
N TYR A 42 8.99 -14.74 -3.01
CA TYR A 42 8.48 -16.11 -2.87
C TYR A 42 7.46 -16.47 -3.95
N LEU A 43 6.57 -15.55 -4.28
CA LEU A 43 5.58 -15.71 -5.35
C LEU A 43 6.18 -15.61 -6.78
N GLY A 44 7.49 -15.50 -6.91
CA GLY A 44 8.19 -15.49 -8.18
C GLY A 44 8.13 -14.16 -8.96
N PHE A 45 7.78 -13.04 -8.31
CA PHE A 45 7.80 -11.75 -8.99
C PHE A 45 9.23 -11.32 -9.35
N THR A 46 9.45 -11.07 -10.62
CA THR A 46 10.69 -10.43 -11.11
C THR A 46 10.57 -8.92 -10.95
N VAL A 47 11.17 -8.38 -9.90
CA VAL A 47 11.08 -6.96 -9.56
C VAL A 47 12.33 -6.22 -10.02
N ARG A 48 12.18 -5.35 -11.03
CA ARG A 48 13.22 -4.45 -11.55
C ARG A 48 12.93 -2.98 -11.26
N ARG A 49 11.67 -2.64 -11.03
CA ARG A 49 11.21 -1.27 -10.78
C ARG A 49 10.22 -1.26 -9.64
N VAL A 50 10.50 -0.46 -8.62
CA VAL A 50 9.62 -0.28 -7.46
C VAL A 50 9.18 1.17 -7.36
N LEU A 51 7.88 1.40 -7.21
CA LEU A 51 7.30 2.68 -6.81
C LEU A 51 6.86 2.59 -5.35
N ASP A 52 7.36 3.49 -4.53
CA ASP A 52 6.84 3.72 -3.18
C ASP A 52 6.00 5.01 -3.20
N ALA A 53 4.68 4.83 -3.25
CA ALA A 53 3.71 5.91 -3.40
C ALA A 53 3.32 6.46 -2.03
N GLY A 54 3.74 7.69 -1.73
CA GLY A 54 3.68 8.29 -0.41
C GLY A 54 4.79 7.73 0.49
N CYS A 55 6.02 7.74 -0.01
CA CYS A 55 7.15 7.04 0.61
C CYS A 55 7.59 7.62 1.97
N GLY A 56 7.10 8.81 2.35
CA GLY A 56 7.41 9.44 3.61
C GLY A 56 8.93 9.52 3.88
N LEU A 57 9.35 9.00 5.02
CA LEU A 57 10.78 8.94 5.39
C LEU A 57 11.60 7.90 4.59
N GLY A 58 10.97 7.16 3.66
CA GLY A 58 11.63 6.21 2.78
C GLY A 58 12.11 4.92 3.47
N HIS A 59 11.49 4.53 4.57
CA HIS A 59 11.90 3.34 5.33
C HIS A 59 11.81 2.05 4.52
N LEU A 60 10.88 1.95 3.56
CA LEU A 60 10.72 0.76 2.71
C LEU A 60 11.82 0.61 1.65
N ARG A 61 12.62 1.66 1.40
CA ARG A 61 13.74 1.59 0.45
C ARG A 61 14.79 0.55 0.85
N GLN A 62 15.08 0.42 2.15
CA GLN A 62 16.08 -0.53 2.64
C GLN A 62 15.65 -1.98 2.38
N PRO A 63 14.46 -2.47 2.80
CA PRO A 63 13.99 -3.83 2.49
C PRO A 63 13.93 -4.13 0.98
N VAL A 64 13.54 -3.15 0.16
CA VAL A 64 13.56 -3.31 -1.29
C VAL A 64 14.97 -3.59 -1.80
N ARG A 65 16.00 -2.87 -1.32
CA ARG A 65 17.38 -3.07 -1.71
C ARG A 65 17.96 -4.40 -1.20
N GLU A 66 17.54 -4.83 -0.01
CA GLU A 66 17.97 -6.09 0.58
C GLU A 66 17.49 -7.29 -0.26
N ILE A 67 16.22 -7.28 -0.71
CA ILE A 67 15.61 -8.44 -1.39
C ILE A 67 15.67 -8.33 -2.90
N PHE A 68 15.58 -7.12 -3.44
CA PHE A 68 15.67 -6.83 -4.87
C PHE A 68 16.84 -5.88 -5.19
N PRO A 69 18.09 -6.29 -5.02
CA PRO A 69 19.27 -5.40 -5.10
C PRO A 69 19.44 -4.73 -6.47
N ARG A 70 18.89 -5.33 -7.53
CA ARG A 70 18.93 -4.78 -8.89
C ARG A 70 17.71 -3.90 -9.23
N ALA A 71 16.75 -3.77 -8.33
CA ALA A 71 15.55 -2.96 -8.57
C ALA A 71 15.84 -1.47 -8.45
N ARG A 72 15.31 -0.69 -9.37
CA ARG A 72 15.31 0.78 -9.28
C ARG A 72 14.14 1.21 -8.39
N TYR A 73 14.45 1.74 -7.22
CA TYR A 73 13.47 2.30 -6.30
C TYR A 73 13.19 3.77 -6.63
N LEU A 74 11.91 4.13 -6.66
CA LEU A 74 11.43 5.48 -6.87
C LEU A 74 10.47 5.84 -5.73
N GLY A 75 10.80 6.88 -4.97
CA GLY A 75 9.91 7.46 -3.96
C GLY A 75 9.08 8.58 -4.58
N LEU A 76 7.76 8.48 -4.47
CA LEU A 76 6.79 9.52 -4.81
C LEU A 76 6.20 10.08 -3.52
N GLU A 77 6.28 11.40 -3.31
CA GLU A 77 5.86 12.03 -2.06
C GLU A 77 5.22 13.39 -2.32
N ASN A 78 4.20 13.74 -1.54
CA ASN A 78 3.52 15.03 -1.66
C ASN A 78 4.13 16.11 -0.76
N SER A 79 4.80 15.74 0.33
CA SER A 79 5.49 16.64 1.25
C SER A 79 6.67 17.32 0.57
N GLU A 80 6.58 18.62 0.42
CA GLU A 80 7.70 19.43 -0.10
C GLU A 80 8.93 19.34 0.82
N TYR A 81 8.73 19.29 2.13
CA TYR A 81 9.78 19.12 3.12
C TYR A 81 10.58 17.84 2.88
N LEU A 82 9.90 16.69 2.72
CA LEU A 82 10.58 15.42 2.48
C LEU A 82 11.19 15.31 1.08
N CYS A 83 10.51 15.86 0.07
CA CYS A 83 11.06 15.90 -1.29
C CYS A 83 12.39 16.64 -1.35
N ARG A 84 12.48 17.82 -0.69
CA ARG A 84 13.73 18.58 -0.59
C ARG A 84 14.80 17.83 0.21
N ARG A 85 14.41 17.17 1.31
CA ARG A 85 15.35 16.49 2.22
C ARG A 85 15.94 15.21 1.64
N TYR A 86 15.15 14.43 0.92
CA TYR A 86 15.52 13.08 0.46
C TYR A 86 15.61 12.91 -1.06
N GLY A 87 15.29 13.95 -1.82
CA GLY A 87 15.31 13.91 -3.29
C GLY A 87 14.17 13.07 -3.88
N TRP A 88 13.02 12.96 -3.18
CA TRP A 88 11.86 12.25 -3.70
C TRP A 88 11.22 13.02 -4.87
N ILE A 89 10.52 12.29 -5.75
CA ILE A 89 9.70 12.93 -6.78
C ILE A 89 8.46 13.51 -6.09
N ARG A 90 8.27 14.84 -6.25
CA ARG A 90 7.07 15.49 -5.74
C ARG A 90 5.86 15.17 -6.59
N GLY A 91 4.80 14.67 -5.96
CA GLY A 91 3.54 14.39 -6.65
C GLY A 91 2.60 13.49 -5.87
N SER A 92 1.38 13.37 -6.39
CA SER A 92 0.33 12.49 -5.86
C SER A 92 0.17 11.24 -6.70
N ILE A 93 -0.04 10.11 -6.05
CA ILE A 93 -0.40 8.86 -6.75
C ILE A 93 -1.72 8.99 -7.53
N ALA A 94 -2.58 9.94 -7.20
CA ALA A 94 -3.81 10.21 -7.96
C ALA A 94 -3.52 10.63 -9.41
N ASP A 95 -2.41 11.34 -9.63
CA ASP A 95 -2.11 12.01 -10.90
C ASP A 95 -0.77 11.61 -11.53
N TYR A 96 0.07 10.85 -10.80
CA TYR A 96 1.39 10.45 -11.29
C TYR A 96 1.30 9.60 -12.57
N ARG A 97 2.12 9.94 -13.57
CA ARG A 97 2.13 9.30 -14.89
C ARG A 97 3.57 8.91 -15.28
N PRO A 98 4.01 7.69 -14.95
CA PRO A 98 5.32 7.21 -15.37
C PRO A 98 5.30 6.81 -16.86
N ARG A 99 6.46 6.90 -17.51
CA ARG A 99 6.63 6.40 -18.89
C ARG A 99 6.46 4.87 -19.01
N ARG A 100 6.77 4.13 -17.94
CA ARG A 100 6.64 2.66 -17.86
C ARG A 100 6.08 2.29 -16.50
N PRO A 101 5.24 1.27 -16.41
CA PRO A 101 4.71 0.79 -15.12
C PRO A 101 5.82 0.18 -14.25
N PHE A 102 5.48 -0.09 -13.00
CA PHE A 102 6.35 -0.67 -11.99
C PHE A 102 5.95 -2.12 -11.72
N ASP A 103 6.95 -2.97 -11.49
CA ASP A 103 6.74 -4.39 -11.18
C ASP A 103 6.18 -4.58 -9.77
N LEU A 104 6.61 -3.73 -8.84
CA LEU A 104 6.08 -3.65 -7.48
C LEU A 104 5.73 -2.21 -7.15
N VAL A 105 4.51 -2.01 -6.65
CA VAL A 105 4.05 -0.72 -6.11
C VAL A 105 3.76 -0.90 -4.62
N LEU A 106 4.32 -0.03 -3.81
CA LEU A 106 4.04 0.07 -2.38
C LEU A 106 3.15 1.29 -2.16
N CYS A 107 2.01 1.12 -1.50
CA CYS A 107 1.11 2.21 -1.14
C CYS A 107 0.58 1.95 0.26
N HIS A 108 1.29 2.48 1.25
CA HIS A 108 1.08 2.24 2.66
C HIS A 108 0.70 3.53 3.37
N ASP A 109 -0.49 3.54 3.99
CA ASP A 109 -1.02 4.65 4.79
C ASP A 109 -1.07 6.02 4.08
N VAL A 110 -1.49 6.02 2.81
CA VAL A 110 -1.52 7.22 1.96
C VAL A 110 -2.94 7.71 1.71
N LEU A 111 -3.85 6.82 1.30
CA LEU A 111 -5.14 7.24 0.76
C LEU A 111 -6.11 7.78 1.80
N GLN A 112 -5.87 7.55 3.10
CA GLN A 112 -6.64 8.16 4.17
C GLN A 112 -6.46 9.68 4.25
N TYR A 113 -5.42 10.23 3.64
CA TYR A 113 -5.19 11.69 3.59
C TYR A 113 -5.85 12.36 2.38
N LEU A 114 -6.21 11.59 1.36
CA LEU A 114 -6.77 12.14 0.12
C LEU A 114 -8.30 12.36 0.23
N PRO A 115 -8.83 13.45 -0.33
CA PRO A 115 -10.27 13.61 -0.55
C PRO A 115 -10.84 12.45 -1.38
N ASP A 116 -12.16 12.18 -1.28
CA ASP A 116 -12.79 11.01 -1.92
C ASP A 116 -12.58 10.93 -3.43
N ARG A 117 -12.66 12.07 -4.12
CA ARG A 117 -12.42 12.16 -5.56
C ARG A 117 -10.98 11.78 -5.91
N GLU A 118 -10.01 12.27 -5.13
CA GLU A 118 -8.59 11.97 -5.33
C GLU A 118 -8.25 10.54 -4.96
N ALA A 119 -8.76 10.04 -3.83
CA ALA A 119 -8.59 8.65 -3.43
C ALA A 119 -9.15 7.68 -4.48
N SER A 120 -10.32 8.01 -5.08
CA SER A 120 -10.89 7.22 -6.18
C SER A 120 -10.01 7.25 -7.43
N ARG A 121 -9.46 8.42 -7.80
CA ARG A 121 -8.50 8.54 -8.92
C ARG A 121 -7.21 7.77 -8.62
N ALA A 122 -6.70 7.86 -7.38
CA ALA A 122 -5.51 7.13 -6.94
C ALA A 122 -5.67 5.61 -7.12
N LEU A 123 -6.81 5.03 -6.70
CA LEU A 123 -7.08 3.60 -6.87
C LEU A 123 -7.14 3.17 -8.35
N VAL A 124 -7.72 3.99 -9.21
CA VAL A 124 -7.69 3.75 -10.67
C VAL A 124 -6.26 3.85 -11.20
N ASN A 125 -5.50 4.85 -10.72
CA ASN A 125 -4.15 5.08 -11.19
C ASN A 125 -3.16 4.01 -10.71
N LEU A 126 -3.32 3.48 -9.50
CA LEU A 126 -2.53 2.34 -9.02
C LEU A 126 -2.58 1.17 -10.00
N ALA A 127 -3.75 0.90 -10.60
CA ALA A 127 -3.89 -0.15 -11.61
C ALA A 127 -3.19 0.18 -12.95
N ARG A 128 -2.93 1.44 -13.24
CA ARG A 128 -2.19 1.86 -14.45
C ARG A 128 -0.68 1.82 -14.25
N VAL A 129 -0.23 2.23 -13.07
CA VAL A 129 1.21 2.33 -12.78
C VAL A 129 1.81 1.00 -12.32
N CYS A 130 1.00 0.01 -11.94
CA CYS A 130 1.41 -1.32 -11.50
C CYS A 130 1.22 -2.36 -12.60
N SER A 131 2.28 -3.07 -12.98
CA SER A 131 2.23 -4.20 -13.91
C SER A 131 2.26 -5.57 -13.22
N GLY A 132 2.77 -5.65 -11.99
CA GLY A 132 2.93 -6.89 -11.23
C GLY A 132 2.18 -6.88 -9.91
N ALA A 133 2.90 -6.67 -8.81
CA ALA A 133 2.36 -6.69 -7.46
C ALA A 133 2.11 -5.28 -6.89
N LEU A 134 1.01 -5.14 -6.14
CA LEU A 134 0.69 -3.96 -5.34
C LEU A 134 0.60 -4.37 -3.87
N TYR A 135 1.41 -3.79 -3.02
CA TYR A 135 1.13 -3.76 -1.59
C TYR A 135 0.26 -2.56 -1.28
N PHE A 136 -0.90 -2.80 -0.68
CA PHE A 136 -1.86 -1.75 -0.34
C PHE A 136 -2.32 -1.89 1.10
N SER A 137 -2.10 -0.85 1.88
CA SER A 137 -2.60 -0.70 3.24
C SER A 137 -3.09 0.72 3.46
N VAL A 138 -4.15 0.86 4.21
CA VAL A 138 -4.78 2.14 4.53
C VAL A 138 -5.56 2.01 5.82
N LEU A 139 -5.58 3.05 6.64
CA LEU A 139 -6.42 3.08 7.83
C LEU A 139 -7.90 3.16 7.44
N THR A 140 -8.64 2.08 7.71
CA THR A 140 -10.07 2.01 7.44
C THR A 140 -10.92 2.44 8.65
N LEU A 141 -12.22 2.64 8.43
CA LEU A 141 -13.15 2.92 9.52
C LEU A 141 -13.21 1.77 10.53
N GLU A 142 -13.12 0.52 10.05
CA GLU A 142 -13.08 -0.68 10.89
C GLU A 142 -11.80 -0.73 11.73
N ASP A 143 -10.64 -0.41 11.12
CA ASP A 143 -9.36 -0.38 11.84
C ASP A 143 -9.31 0.73 12.87
N TRP A 144 -9.85 1.91 12.56
CA TRP A 144 -9.99 2.99 13.51
C TRP A 144 -10.79 2.59 14.75
N ARG A 145 -11.81 1.76 14.58
CA ARG A 145 -12.67 1.31 15.67
C ARG A 145 -12.05 0.21 16.53
N ARG A 146 -11.25 -0.68 15.91
CA ARG A 146 -10.79 -1.92 16.55
C ARG A 146 -9.29 -1.97 16.85
N ASN A 147 -8.46 -1.35 15.99
CA ASN A 147 -7.03 -1.60 15.97
C ASN A 147 -6.20 -0.35 16.24
N ALA A 148 -6.71 0.84 15.92
CA ALA A 148 -5.92 2.07 15.97
C ALA A 148 -5.72 2.57 17.41
N ASP A 149 -4.49 2.90 17.76
CA ASP A 149 -4.19 3.75 18.91
C ASP A 149 -4.56 5.20 18.56
N ARG A 150 -5.75 5.61 18.98
CA ARG A 150 -6.31 6.93 18.66
C ARG A 150 -5.55 8.10 19.28
N ALA A 151 -4.80 7.86 20.34
CA ALA A 151 -3.98 8.91 20.97
C ALA A 151 -2.75 9.25 20.13
N ARG A 152 -2.25 8.27 19.37
CA ARG A 152 -1.06 8.41 18.51
C ARG A 152 -1.37 8.59 17.05
N THR A 153 -2.58 8.21 16.61
CA THR A 153 -2.97 8.29 15.20
C THR A 153 -3.44 9.71 14.87
N ASP A 154 -3.00 10.22 13.72
CA ASP A 154 -3.43 11.51 13.22
C ASP A 154 -4.95 11.55 13.01
N SER A 155 -5.61 12.54 13.62
CA SER A 155 -7.06 12.75 13.50
C SER A 155 -7.50 13.40 12.19
N GLY A 156 -6.55 13.91 11.40
CA GLY A 156 -6.81 14.55 10.09
C GLY A 156 -7.20 13.58 8.98
N VAL A 157 -7.18 12.27 9.24
CA VAL A 157 -7.49 11.22 8.28
C VAL A 157 -8.98 11.19 7.88
N ARG A 158 -9.24 10.73 6.66
CA ARG A 158 -10.57 10.48 6.09
C ARG A 158 -10.87 8.99 6.14
N LEU A 159 -11.62 8.60 7.15
CA LEU A 159 -11.95 7.19 7.38
C LEU A 159 -13.03 6.72 6.41
N ARG A 160 -12.75 5.66 5.67
CA ARG A 160 -13.68 4.99 4.76
C ARG A 160 -13.80 3.52 5.13
N PRO A 161 -14.97 2.89 4.90
CA PRO A 161 -15.11 1.45 5.09
C PRO A 161 -14.13 0.66 4.23
N ALA A 162 -13.60 -0.46 4.73
CA ALA A 162 -12.72 -1.35 3.97
C ALA A 162 -13.36 -1.81 2.64
N ALA A 163 -14.68 -2.03 2.64
CA ALA A 163 -15.44 -2.39 1.44
C ALA A 163 -15.32 -1.33 0.33
N TRP A 164 -15.23 -0.03 0.69
CA TRP A 164 -15.08 1.06 -0.26
C TRP A 164 -13.78 0.94 -1.08
N TYR A 165 -12.68 0.52 -0.43
CA TYR A 165 -11.38 0.27 -1.07
C TYR A 165 -11.39 -1.03 -1.84
N ARG A 166 -11.85 -2.14 -1.23
CA ARG A 166 -11.87 -3.49 -1.83
C ARG A 166 -12.58 -3.51 -3.17
N TRP A 167 -13.78 -2.95 -3.24
CA TRP A 167 -14.56 -2.94 -4.47
C TRP A 167 -13.84 -2.24 -5.63
N ARG A 168 -13.13 -1.15 -5.36
CA ARG A 168 -12.36 -0.41 -6.36
C ARG A 168 -11.08 -1.13 -6.77
N LEU A 169 -10.35 -1.67 -5.81
CA LEU A 169 -9.12 -2.43 -6.06
C LEU A 169 -9.39 -3.68 -6.87
N LEU A 170 -10.46 -4.42 -6.59
CA LEU A 170 -10.80 -5.65 -7.29
C LEU A 170 -11.14 -5.46 -8.78
N ARG A 171 -11.32 -4.23 -9.25
CA ARG A 171 -11.45 -3.94 -10.68
C ARG A 171 -10.14 -4.15 -11.45
N GLY A 172 -9.00 -3.87 -10.83
CA GLY A 172 -7.67 -3.95 -11.45
C GLY A 172 -6.77 -5.05 -10.89
N PHE A 173 -7.11 -5.57 -9.72
CA PHE A 173 -6.26 -6.49 -8.96
C PHE A 173 -7.02 -7.70 -8.45
N ARG A 174 -6.26 -8.71 -8.04
CA ARG A 174 -6.69 -9.89 -7.29
C ARG A 174 -5.89 -9.97 -5.99
N PRO A 175 -6.52 -10.22 -4.83
CA PRO A 175 -5.81 -10.33 -3.56
C PRO A 175 -4.95 -11.60 -3.51
N LEU A 176 -3.78 -11.49 -2.89
CA LEU A 176 -2.86 -12.60 -2.62
C LEU A 176 -2.72 -12.90 -1.12
N GLY A 177 -3.25 -12.04 -0.25
CA GLY A 177 -3.08 -12.11 1.21
C GLY A 177 -2.06 -11.10 1.72
N GLY A 178 -2.03 -10.86 3.04
CA GLY A 178 -1.08 -9.97 3.71
C GLY A 178 -1.03 -8.53 3.18
N GLY A 179 -2.10 -8.02 2.58
CA GLY A 179 -2.11 -6.70 1.93
C GLY A 179 -1.51 -6.68 0.51
N LEU A 180 -0.98 -7.81 0.03
CA LEU A 180 -0.45 -7.93 -1.32
C LEU A 180 -1.57 -8.30 -2.31
N LEU A 181 -1.57 -7.61 -3.44
CA LEU A 181 -2.47 -7.82 -4.55
C LEU A 181 -1.65 -8.02 -5.84
N VAL A 182 -2.20 -8.74 -6.80
CA VAL A 182 -1.58 -8.91 -8.11
C VAL A 182 -2.43 -8.27 -9.19
N ARG A 183 -1.79 -7.66 -10.18
CA ARG A 183 -2.45 -7.10 -11.36
C ARG A 183 -3.24 -8.19 -12.09
N ARG A 184 -4.49 -7.92 -12.45
CA ARG A 184 -5.26 -8.87 -13.28
C ARG A 184 -4.53 -9.14 -14.58
N GLY A 185 -4.48 -10.40 -14.97
CA GLY A 185 -3.70 -10.88 -16.11
C GLY A 185 -2.28 -11.36 -15.76
N TYR A 186 -1.83 -11.15 -14.53
CA TYR A 186 -0.61 -11.78 -14.01
C TYR A 186 -1.00 -12.93 -13.06
N ASP A 187 -0.44 -14.11 -13.25
CA ASP A 187 -0.78 -15.30 -12.46
C ASP A 187 0.48 -15.85 -11.77
N PRO A 188 0.76 -15.42 -10.52
CA PRO A 188 1.86 -15.98 -9.74
C PRO A 188 1.52 -17.42 -9.33
N LEU A 189 2.56 -18.23 -9.13
CA LEU A 189 2.39 -19.57 -8.59
C LEU A 189 1.88 -19.49 -7.14
N LEU A 190 0.67 -19.95 -6.91
CA LEU A 190 0.04 -20.08 -5.61
C LEU A 190 -0.50 -21.49 -5.45
N TRP A 191 -0.05 -22.16 -4.39
CA TRP A 191 -0.63 -23.43 -3.99
C TRP A 191 -2.06 -23.21 -3.49
N GLU A 192 -2.90 -24.25 -3.53
CA GLU A 192 -4.34 -24.10 -3.24
C GLU A 192 -4.61 -23.54 -1.84
N LEU A 193 -3.86 -24.00 -0.82
CA LEU A 193 -4.02 -23.54 0.57
C LEU A 193 -3.39 -22.14 0.83
N GLU A 194 -2.58 -21.63 -0.09
CA GLU A 194 -2.03 -20.27 -0.02
C GLU A 194 -2.99 -19.22 -0.61
N ARG A 195 -3.96 -19.68 -1.39
CA ARG A 195 -4.97 -18.79 -1.97
C ARG A 195 -5.83 -18.19 -0.86
N PRO A 196 -6.14 -16.88 -0.92
CA PRO A 196 -7.07 -16.27 0.03
C PRO A 196 -8.39 -17.04 0.05
N TRP A 197 -8.80 -17.49 1.21
CA TRP A 197 -10.07 -18.19 1.40
C TRP A 197 -11.21 -17.20 1.11
N MET A 198 -11.82 -17.37 -0.04
CA MET A 198 -13.05 -16.65 -0.37
C MET A 198 -14.20 -17.45 0.24
N PRO A 199 -15.13 -16.82 1.00
CA PRO A 199 -16.33 -17.51 1.41
C PRO A 199 -17.01 -18.05 0.14
N ALA A 200 -17.33 -19.32 0.11
CA ALA A 200 -18.08 -19.91 -0.97
C ALA A 200 -19.31 -19.04 -1.23
N LYS A 201 -19.54 -18.66 -2.50
CA LYS A 201 -20.80 -18.03 -2.88
C LYS A 201 -21.88 -18.98 -2.36
N SER A 202 -22.67 -18.51 -1.41
CA SER A 202 -23.80 -19.26 -0.87
C SER A 202 -24.68 -19.70 -2.06
N GLY A 203 -24.59 -20.98 -2.46
CA GLY A 203 -25.36 -21.52 -3.59
C GLY A 203 -24.83 -22.72 -4.33
N LEU A 204 -23.55 -23.09 -4.17
CA LEU A 204 -23.04 -24.33 -4.78
C LEU A 204 -22.82 -25.39 -3.69
N ARG A 205 -23.87 -26.19 -3.40
CA ARG A 205 -23.66 -27.48 -2.74
C ARG A 205 -22.80 -28.38 -3.66
N PRO A 206 -21.75 -29.04 -3.15
CA PRO A 206 -21.07 -30.05 -3.95
C PRO A 206 -22.09 -31.13 -4.38
N ARG A 207 -22.14 -31.41 -5.67
CA ARG A 207 -22.95 -32.53 -6.17
C ARG A 207 -22.38 -33.81 -5.53
N PRO A 208 -23.23 -34.65 -4.91
CA PRO A 208 -22.77 -35.97 -4.44
C PRO A 208 -22.23 -36.73 -5.65
N GLY A 209 -21.00 -37.25 -5.52
CA GLY A 209 -20.38 -38.09 -6.53
C GLY A 209 -21.29 -39.28 -6.78
N ARG A 210 -21.54 -39.59 -8.06
CA ARG A 210 -22.09 -40.87 -8.47
C ARG A 210 -20.94 -41.85 -8.37
N ASN A 211 -21.15 -42.86 -7.53
CA ASN A 211 -20.35 -44.10 -7.53
C ASN A 211 -20.47 -44.80 -8.89
#